data_ba8fd80bcc73290386d6d499226c5f98
#
_entry.id   ba8fd80bcc73290386d6d499226c5f98
#
_cell.length_a   1.000
_cell.length_b   1.000
_cell.length_c   1.000
_cell.angle_alpha   90.00
_cell.angle_beta   90.00
_cell.angle_gamma   90.00
#
_symmetry.space_group_name_H-M   'P 1'
#
loop_
_entity.id
_entity.type
_entity.pdbx_description
1 polymer ?
#
loop_
_entity_poly.entity_id
_entity_poly.type
_entity_poly.pdbx_seq_one_letter_code
_entity_poly.pdbx_strand_id
1 'polypeptide(L)'
;MSIIYAINTGGTIAQNESIPLLINRRKCPIYELNGSGIKVLKDGYYKVNGTLTFSVSTAGEVGIGIYKDSVLIPAAVSSLTATTDTVYTLNVDGVFRVLCMEGKPTISLINTGVAITLTNASLTIQG
;
A
#
# COMPACT_ATOMS: atom_id res chain seq x y z
N MET A 1 -15.61 -6.74 -13.78
CA MET A 1 -14.34 -6.43 -13.11
C MET A 1 -14.60 -5.55 -11.89
N SER A 2 -14.01 -5.89 -10.77
CA SER A 2 -14.06 -5.07 -9.57
C SER A 2 -12.78 -4.25 -9.45
N ILE A 3 -12.88 -3.04 -8.89
CA ILE A 3 -11.73 -2.17 -8.69
C ILE A 3 -11.95 -1.24 -7.50
N ILE A 4 -10.90 -1.01 -6.74
CA ILE A 4 -10.84 0.07 -5.76
C ILE A 4 -9.53 0.83 -5.95
N TYR A 5 -9.61 2.15 -5.80
CA TYR A 5 -8.47 3.04 -5.85
C TYR A 5 -8.50 3.94 -4.61
N ALA A 6 -7.51 3.79 -3.75
CA ALA A 6 -7.42 4.53 -2.50
C ALA A 6 -6.16 5.38 -2.49
N ILE A 7 -6.25 6.60 -1.96
CA ILE A 7 -5.13 7.54 -1.98
C ILE A 7 -4.93 8.23 -0.64
N ASN A 8 -3.73 8.75 -0.47
CA ASN A 8 -3.36 9.67 0.61
C ASN A 8 -2.48 10.77 0.03
N THR A 9 -2.68 12.01 0.46
CA THR A 9 -2.03 13.18 -0.09
C THR A 9 -1.08 13.88 0.88
N GLY A 10 -0.63 13.23 1.94
CA GLY A 10 0.36 13.83 2.82
C GLY A 10 0.53 13.09 4.14
N GLY A 11 1.44 13.59 4.96
CA GLY A 11 1.71 13.06 6.29
C GLY A 11 3.13 12.53 6.45
N THR A 12 3.50 12.22 7.69
CA THR A 12 4.78 11.58 8.01
C THR A 12 4.51 10.12 8.37
N ILE A 13 5.24 9.21 7.74
CA ILE A 13 5.07 7.78 7.93
C ILE A 13 6.34 7.20 8.57
N ALA A 14 6.21 6.67 9.78
CA ALA A 14 7.33 6.07 10.49
C ALA A 14 7.67 4.69 9.93
N GLN A 15 8.83 4.17 10.32
CA GLN A 15 9.23 2.81 9.95
C GLN A 15 8.22 1.79 10.50
N ASN A 16 7.88 0.81 9.68
CA ASN A 16 6.92 -0.25 9.98
C ASN A 16 5.47 0.23 10.19
N GLU A 17 5.19 1.47 9.78
CA GLU A 17 3.84 2.02 9.86
C GLU A 17 3.12 1.84 8.53
N SER A 18 1.84 1.48 8.59
CA SER A 18 1.03 1.42 7.38
C SER A 18 0.64 2.83 6.94
N ILE A 19 0.57 3.02 5.62
CA ILE A 19 0.19 4.30 5.04
C ILE A 19 -1.33 4.45 5.12
N PRO A 20 -1.84 5.47 5.82
CA PRO A 20 -3.29 5.70 5.89
C PRO A 20 -3.85 6.01 4.50
N LEU A 21 -5.00 5.41 4.19
CA LEU A 21 -5.69 5.60 2.92
C LEU A 21 -6.99 6.34 3.20
N LEU A 22 -7.11 7.56 2.69
CA LEU A 22 -8.15 8.50 3.09
C LEU A 22 -9.28 8.67 2.08
N ILE A 23 -8.99 8.47 0.79
CA ILE A 23 -9.95 8.71 -0.29
C ILE A 23 -10.02 7.45 -1.14
N ASN A 24 -11.22 7.04 -1.48
CA ASN A 24 -11.38 5.87 -2.34
C ASN A 24 -12.33 6.13 -3.49
N ARG A 25 -12.11 5.41 -4.57
CA ARG A 25 -13.02 5.27 -5.70
C ARG A 25 -13.20 3.77 -5.89
N ARG A 26 -14.43 3.27 -5.79
CA ARG A 26 -14.66 1.83 -5.97
C ARG A 26 -15.83 1.59 -6.90
N LYS A 27 -15.72 0.54 -7.70
CA LYS A 27 -16.76 0.13 -8.63
C LYS A 27 -17.64 -0.97 -8.05
N CYS A 28 -17.13 -1.73 -7.11
CA CYS A 28 -17.82 -2.90 -6.57
C CYS A 28 -17.79 -2.90 -5.04
N PRO A 29 -18.88 -3.31 -4.35
CA PRO A 29 -18.95 -3.27 -2.89
C PRO A 29 -18.16 -4.37 -2.17
N ILE A 30 -17.29 -5.10 -2.87
CA ILE A 30 -16.46 -6.14 -2.25
C ILE A 30 -15.21 -5.58 -1.56
N TYR A 31 -15.00 -4.28 -1.59
CA TYR A 31 -13.87 -3.62 -0.94
C TYR A 31 -14.36 -2.68 0.14
N GLU A 32 -13.62 -2.62 1.25
CA GLU A 32 -13.91 -1.72 2.35
C GLU A 32 -12.63 -1.02 2.79
N LEU A 33 -12.66 0.31 2.82
CA LEU A 33 -11.53 1.11 3.28
C LEU A 33 -11.61 1.24 4.81
N ASN A 34 -10.56 0.85 5.53
CA ASN A 34 -10.54 0.87 6.98
C ASN A 34 -9.48 1.80 7.60
N GLY A 35 -9.00 2.79 6.83
CA GLY A 35 -8.03 3.77 7.30
C GLY A 35 -6.58 3.33 7.20
N SER A 36 -6.26 2.08 7.48
CA SER A 36 -4.89 1.55 7.37
C SER A 36 -4.71 0.59 6.21
N GLY A 37 -5.75 0.35 5.43
CA GLY A 37 -5.69 -0.55 4.29
C GLY A 37 -7.05 -0.78 3.67
N ILE A 38 -7.10 -1.73 2.77
CA ILE A 38 -8.31 -2.12 2.05
C ILE A 38 -8.67 -3.55 2.42
N LYS A 39 -9.85 -3.72 3.00
CA LYS A 39 -10.38 -5.04 3.31
C LYS A 39 -11.07 -5.62 2.09
N VAL A 40 -10.72 -6.84 1.72
CA VAL A 40 -11.30 -7.54 0.57
C VAL A 40 -12.34 -8.53 1.07
N LEU A 41 -13.58 -8.36 0.65
CA LEU A 41 -14.73 -9.04 1.23
C LEU A 41 -15.16 -10.32 0.48
N LYS A 42 -14.54 -10.61 -0.64
CA LYS A 42 -14.91 -11.76 -1.48
C LYS A 42 -13.68 -12.57 -1.86
N ASP A 43 -13.82 -13.88 -1.91
CA ASP A 43 -12.77 -14.77 -2.39
C ASP A 43 -12.49 -14.58 -3.89
N GLY A 44 -11.28 -14.91 -4.31
CA GLY A 44 -10.84 -14.79 -5.69
C GLY A 44 -9.38 -14.41 -5.81
N TYR A 45 -8.96 -14.14 -7.05
CA TYR A 45 -7.62 -13.67 -7.38
C TYR A 45 -7.66 -12.18 -7.66
N TYR A 46 -6.66 -11.47 -7.16
CA TYR A 46 -6.60 -10.01 -7.26
C TYR A 46 -5.22 -9.55 -7.66
N LYS A 47 -5.19 -8.45 -8.42
CA LYS A 47 -3.97 -7.69 -8.69
C LYS A 47 -3.95 -6.47 -7.80
N VAL A 48 -2.79 -6.15 -7.25
CA VAL A 48 -2.61 -4.97 -6.41
C VAL A 48 -1.42 -4.17 -6.89
N ASN A 49 -1.56 -2.85 -6.87
CA ASN A 49 -0.51 -1.93 -7.29
C ASN A 49 -0.46 -0.76 -6.32
N GLY A 50 0.75 -0.44 -5.86
CA GLY A 50 0.98 0.69 -4.98
C GLY A 50 1.99 1.65 -5.56
N THR A 51 1.76 2.95 -5.38
CA THR A 51 2.68 4.02 -5.80
C THR A 51 2.85 4.99 -4.65
N LEU A 52 4.08 5.40 -4.40
CA LEU A 52 4.44 6.26 -3.29
C LEU A 52 5.37 7.36 -3.79
N THR A 53 5.01 8.61 -3.55
CA THR A 53 5.87 9.77 -3.81
C THR A 53 6.18 10.44 -2.47
N PHE A 54 7.47 10.62 -2.19
CA PHE A 54 7.91 11.01 -0.85
C PHE A 54 9.26 11.72 -0.87
N SER A 55 9.61 12.30 0.27
CA SER A 55 10.95 12.79 0.58
C SER A 55 11.33 12.32 1.98
N VAL A 56 12.61 12.45 2.34
CA VAL A 56 13.10 12.08 3.67
C VAL A 56 13.79 13.25 4.34
N SER A 57 13.67 13.33 5.66
CA SER A 57 14.41 14.31 6.47
C SER A 57 15.75 13.75 6.96
N THR A 58 15.91 12.44 6.92
CA THR A 58 17.16 11.74 7.27
C THR A 58 17.47 10.76 6.14
N ALA A 59 18.68 10.86 5.59
CA ALA A 59 19.11 9.95 4.52
C ALA A 59 19.12 8.50 5.00
N GLY A 60 18.77 7.58 4.12
CA GLY A 60 18.77 6.16 4.43
C GLY A 60 17.99 5.35 3.42
N GLU A 61 17.84 4.06 3.70
CA GLU A 61 17.07 3.17 2.85
C GLU A 61 15.58 3.33 3.13
N VAL A 62 14.82 3.56 2.07
CA VAL A 62 13.36 3.63 2.10
C VAL A 62 12.82 2.41 1.36
N GLY A 63 11.80 1.79 1.91
CA GLY A 63 11.15 0.67 1.25
C GLY A 63 9.66 0.69 1.48
N ILE A 64 8.93 0.09 0.56
CA ILE A 64 7.50 -0.16 0.73
C ILE A 64 7.20 -1.60 0.37
N GLY A 65 6.24 -2.16 1.09
CA GLY A 65 5.74 -3.50 0.80
C GLY A 65 4.22 -3.52 0.86
N ILE A 66 3.63 -4.43 0.11
CA ILE A 66 2.19 -4.69 0.17
C ILE A 66 1.99 -5.94 1.01
N TYR A 67 1.19 -5.82 2.05
CA TYR A 67 0.95 -6.87 3.03
C TYR A 67 -0.50 -7.31 3.03
N LYS A 68 -0.69 -8.62 3.17
CA LYS A 68 -2.00 -9.25 3.36
C LYS A 68 -2.04 -9.75 4.80
N ASP A 69 -2.80 -9.08 5.67
CA ASP A 69 -2.90 -9.38 7.11
C ASP A 69 -1.53 -9.53 7.78
N SER A 70 -0.65 -8.55 7.59
CA SER A 70 0.70 -8.53 8.18
C SER A 70 1.71 -9.50 7.56
N VAL A 71 1.34 -10.17 6.48
CA VAL A 71 2.25 -11.05 5.73
C VAL A 71 2.57 -10.41 4.38
N LEU A 72 3.85 -10.27 4.07
CA LEU A 72 4.27 -9.69 2.80
C LEU A 72 3.80 -10.55 1.63
N ILE A 73 3.11 -9.91 0.68
CA ILE A 73 2.76 -10.57 -0.57
C ILE A 73 4.07 -10.84 -1.34
N PRO A 74 4.30 -12.07 -1.82
CA PRO A 74 5.56 -12.42 -2.48
C PRO A 74 5.93 -11.44 -3.59
N ALA A 75 7.15 -10.95 -3.57
CA ALA A 75 7.73 -9.99 -4.51
C ALA A 75 7.08 -8.59 -4.52
N ALA A 76 6.11 -8.33 -3.65
CA ALA A 76 5.44 -7.03 -3.57
C ALA A 76 6.20 -6.07 -2.65
N VAL A 77 7.46 -5.83 -2.96
CA VAL A 77 8.35 -4.95 -2.19
C VAL A 77 9.25 -4.18 -3.14
N SER A 78 9.54 -2.92 -2.78
CA SER A 78 10.44 -2.07 -3.54
C SER A 78 11.21 -1.17 -2.56
N SER A 79 12.47 -0.87 -2.88
CA SER A 79 13.30 -0.05 -2.02
C SER A 79 14.29 0.79 -2.82
N LEU A 80 14.79 1.86 -2.20
CA LEU A 80 15.86 2.69 -2.73
C LEU A 80 16.59 3.38 -1.58
N THR A 81 17.80 3.87 -1.87
CA THR A 81 18.53 4.71 -0.93
C THR A 81 18.19 6.17 -1.22
N ALA A 82 17.65 6.85 -0.21
CA ALA A 82 17.19 8.22 -0.34
C ALA A 82 18.13 9.22 0.33
N THR A 83 18.26 10.40 -0.26
CA THR A 83 18.98 11.53 0.32
C THR A 83 17.99 12.66 0.60
N THR A 84 18.37 13.58 1.51
CA THR A 84 17.55 14.75 1.84
C THR A 84 17.39 15.68 0.63
N ASP A 85 16.32 16.48 0.65
CA ASP A 85 16.02 17.51 -0.37
C ASP A 85 15.76 16.95 -1.77
N THR A 86 15.35 15.69 -1.85
CA THR A 86 15.01 15.05 -3.13
C THR A 86 13.66 14.35 -3.00
N VAL A 87 12.85 14.43 -4.06
CA VAL A 87 11.57 13.73 -4.13
C VAL A 87 11.76 12.44 -4.93
N TYR A 88 11.26 11.35 -4.38
CA TYR A 88 11.36 10.02 -4.98
C TYR A 88 9.98 9.41 -5.23
N THR A 89 9.92 8.51 -6.19
CA THR A 89 8.71 7.71 -6.44
C THR A 89 9.09 6.23 -6.44
N LEU A 90 8.35 5.44 -5.69
CA LEU A 90 8.43 3.98 -5.69
C LEU A 90 7.13 3.37 -6.16
N ASN A 91 7.24 2.33 -6.97
CA ASN A 91 6.11 1.54 -7.42
C ASN A 91 6.29 0.11 -6.94
N VAL A 92 5.19 -0.52 -6.56
CA VAL A 92 5.19 -1.91 -6.15
C VAL A 92 3.90 -2.56 -6.61
N ASP A 93 3.99 -3.81 -7.06
CA ASP A 93 2.80 -4.55 -7.47
C ASP A 93 2.89 -6.00 -7.04
N GLY A 94 1.76 -6.67 -7.06
CA GLY A 94 1.68 -8.07 -6.70
C GLY A 94 0.34 -8.67 -7.08
N VAL A 95 0.23 -9.95 -6.82
CA VAL A 95 -1.00 -10.73 -7.00
C VAL A 95 -1.25 -11.50 -5.73
N PHE A 96 -2.48 -11.52 -5.27
CA PHE A 96 -2.83 -12.30 -4.11
C PHE A 96 -4.15 -13.04 -4.33
N ARG A 97 -4.36 -14.04 -3.50
CA ARG A 97 -5.57 -14.85 -3.52
C ARG A 97 -6.27 -14.74 -2.17
N VAL A 98 -7.58 -14.61 -2.20
CA VAL A 98 -8.43 -14.72 -1.02
C VAL A 98 -9.17 -16.03 -1.11
N LEU A 99 -8.93 -16.92 -0.14
CA LEU A 99 -9.59 -18.22 -0.08
C LEU A 99 -10.94 -18.09 0.60
N CYS A 100 -11.92 -18.86 0.15
CA CYS A 100 -13.27 -18.81 0.73
C CYS A 100 -13.30 -19.26 2.20
N MET A 101 -12.30 -20.03 2.64
CA MET A 101 -12.20 -20.52 4.01
C MET A 101 -11.42 -19.60 4.94
N GLU A 102 -10.73 -18.61 4.41
CA GLU A 102 -10.00 -17.65 5.24
C GLU A 102 -10.87 -16.45 5.59
N GLY A 103 -10.47 -15.68 6.61
CA GLY A 103 -11.13 -14.44 6.94
C GLY A 103 -10.94 -13.40 5.82
N LYS A 104 -11.64 -12.28 5.96
CA LYS A 104 -11.56 -11.18 4.97
C LYS A 104 -10.29 -10.39 5.21
N PRO A 105 -9.25 -10.54 4.35
CA PRO A 105 -7.95 -9.94 4.62
C PRO A 105 -7.95 -8.43 4.37
N THR A 106 -7.05 -7.74 5.07
CA THR A 106 -6.76 -6.34 4.84
C THR A 106 -5.44 -6.22 4.09
N ILE A 107 -5.48 -5.50 2.97
CA ILE A 107 -4.31 -5.23 2.16
C ILE A 107 -3.80 -3.83 2.51
N SER A 108 -2.52 -3.71 2.86
CA SER A 108 -1.94 -2.44 3.28
C SER A 108 -0.58 -2.20 2.64
N LEU A 109 -0.24 -0.90 2.48
CA LEU A 109 1.10 -0.46 2.15
C LEU A 109 1.82 -0.14 3.46
N ILE A 110 3.00 -0.71 3.65
CA ILE A 110 3.79 -0.48 4.86
C ILE A 110 5.17 0.05 4.48
N ASN A 111 5.59 1.11 5.17
CA ASN A 111 6.94 1.65 5.05
C ASN A 111 7.89 0.74 5.83
N THR A 112 8.81 0.09 5.12
CA THR A 112 9.75 -0.85 5.72
C THR A 112 11.14 -0.25 5.97
N GLY A 113 11.34 1.01 5.65
CA GLY A 113 12.63 1.71 5.81
C GLY A 113 12.55 2.89 6.76
N VAL A 114 13.41 3.88 6.56
CA VAL A 114 13.42 5.08 7.40
C VAL A 114 12.12 5.86 7.25
N ALA A 115 11.82 6.71 8.23
CA ALA A 115 10.63 7.57 8.18
C ALA A 115 10.63 8.46 6.93
N ILE A 116 9.46 8.64 6.35
CA ILE A 116 9.27 9.43 5.13
C ILE A 116 8.27 10.55 5.34
N THR A 117 8.40 11.61 4.55
CA THR A 117 7.37 12.64 4.41
C THR A 117 6.65 12.37 3.11
N LEU A 118 5.38 12.02 3.22
CA LEU A 118 4.57 11.60 2.09
C LEU A 118 4.06 12.79 1.31
N THR A 119 4.26 12.80 0.00
CA THR A 119 3.63 13.76 -0.91
C THR A 119 2.30 13.19 -1.39
N ASN A 120 2.30 11.96 -1.86
CA ASN A 120 1.08 11.22 -2.16
C ASN A 120 1.35 9.72 -2.19
N ALA A 121 0.29 8.96 -2.04
CA ALA A 121 0.33 7.51 -2.17
C ALA A 121 -0.96 7.03 -2.81
N SER A 122 -0.90 5.91 -3.51
CA SER A 122 -2.09 5.27 -4.03
C SER A 122 -1.97 3.75 -3.91
N LEU A 123 -3.11 3.12 -3.73
CA LEU A 123 -3.21 1.66 -3.71
C LEU A 123 -4.42 1.26 -4.54
N THR A 124 -4.19 0.47 -5.57
CA THR A 124 -5.23 -0.02 -6.47
C THR A 124 -5.33 -1.53 -6.36
N ILE A 125 -6.53 -2.04 -6.18
CA ILE A 125 -6.80 -3.49 -6.21
C ILE A 125 -7.86 -3.72 -7.26
N GLN A 126 -7.65 -4.73 -8.11
CA GLN A 126 -8.64 -5.14 -9.09
C GLN A 126 -8.69 -6.66 -9.18
N GLY A 127 -9.89 -7.15 -9.37
CA GLY A 127 -10.16 -8.58 -9.49
C GLY A 127 -10.91 -8.94 -10.76
#